data_31347ab026601c92934c4d3061909efd
#
_entry.id   31347ab026601c92934c4d3061909efd
#
_cell.length_a   1.000
_cell.length_b   1.000
_cell.length_c   1.000
_cell.angle_alpha   90.00
_cell.angle_beta   90.00
_cell.angle_gamma   90.00
#
_symmetry.space_group_name_H-M   'P 1'
#
loop_
_entity.id
_entity.type
_entity.pdbx_description
1 polymer ?
#
loop_
_entity_poly.entity_id
_entity_poly.type
_entity_poly.pdbx_seq_one_letter_code
_entity_poly.pdbx_strand_id
1 'polypeptide(L)'
;VFMDAVHFHVREDNRTVKKAVYVAIGVKLNGKREVLGMWVGGNESAKYWLSVLNEIKNRGVEDIMIVSVDGLTGFGDAIHAVFPQAEIQRCIVHQIRYSTKFISYKDLKPFMADLKLVYKADTEDLALTALEDLEEKWGKKYPASIGSWRNNWTQLSTYFKYPSEIRKLIYTTNSIENFNRQLRKVTKSKTIFPTDDALFKMLYLATVSYTHLR
;
A
#
# COMPACT_ATOMS: atom_id res chain seq x y z
N VAL A 1 -4.36 -8.79 4.32
CA VAL A 1 -2.96 -8.42 4.58
C VAL A 1 -2.67 -7.07 3.95
N PHE A 2 -1.92 -6.21 4.63
CA PHE A 2 -1.40 -4.93 4.12
C PHE A 2 0.10 -5.07 3.89
N MET A 3 0.57 -4.62 2.74
CA MET A 3 1.98 -4.67 2.37
C MET A 3 2.44 -3.31 1.85
N ASP A 4 3.60 -2.85 2.33
CA ASP A 4 4.19 -1.56 1.96
C ASP A 4 5.70 -1.58 2.21
N ALA A 5 6.45 -0.69 1.55
CA ALA A 5 7.87 -0.53 1.76
C ALA A 5 8.22 0.88 2.27
N VAL A 6 9.04 0.91 3.33
CA VAL A 6 9.57 2.16 3.90
C VAL A 6 11.06 2.24 3.64
N HIS A 7 11.52 3.39 3.21
CA HIS A 7 12.92 3.57 2.84
C HIS A 7 13.72 4.25 3.95
N PHE A 8 14.93 3.72 4.18
CA PHE A 8 15.92 4.24 5.13
C PHE A 8 17.29 4.33 4.46
N HIS A 9 18.22 5.08 5.08
CA HIS A 9 19.58 5.16 4.62
C HIS A 9 20.49 4.33 5.52
N VAL A 10 21.35 3.51 4.91
CA VAL A 10 22.28 2.63 5.60
C VAL A 10 23.67 2.81 5.01
N ARG A 11 24.73 2.65 5.80
CA ARG A 11 26.11 2.58 5.32
C ARG A 11 26.42 1.19 4.81
N GLU A 12 26.95 1.13 3.59
CA GLU A 12 27.42 -0.08 2.94
C GLU A 12 28.68 0.29 2.13
N ASP A 13 29.79 -0.38 2.34
CA ASP A 13 31.06 -0.12 1.68
C ASP A 13 31.47 1.36 1.68
N ASN A 14 31.43 2.00 2.83
CA ASN A 14 31.70 3.44 3.05
C ASN A 14 30.79 4.42 2.26
N ARG A 15 29.69 3.93 1.67
CA ARG A 15 28.71 4.75 0.97
C ARG A 15 27.37 4.74 1.72
N THR A 16 26.60 5.80 1.55
CA THR A 16 25.22 5.84 2.02
C THR A 16 24.30 5.33 0.92
N VAL A 17 23.66 4.19 1.16
CA VAL A 17 22.71 3.59 0.23
C VAL A 17 21.28 3.68 0.79
N LYS A 18 20.31 3.76 -0.11
CA LYS A 18 18.90 3.72 0.23
C LYS A 18 18.45 2.25 0.25
N LYS A 19 17.96 1.77 1.38
CA LYS A 19 17.41 0.43 1.55
C LYS A 19 15.89 0.50 1.70
N ALA A 20 15.19 -0.48 1.15
CA ALA A 20 13.77 -0.68 1.38
C ALA A 20 13.56 -1.62 2.57
N VAL A 21 12.70 -1.24 3.49
CA VAL A 21 12.18 -2.12 4.54
C VAL A 21 10.77 -2.51 4.17
N TYR A 22 10.59 -3.76 3.81
CA TYR A 22 9.32 -4.36 3.44
C TYR A 22 8.57 -4.74 4.71
N VAL A 23 7.32 -4.36 4.80
CA VAL A 23 6.46 -4.59 5.96
C VAL A 23 5.20 -5.31 5.52
N ALA A 24 4.84 -6.37 6.21
CA ALA A 24 3.56 -7.06 6.04
C ALA A 24 2.79 -7.10 7.36
N ILE A 25 1.54 -6.65 7.35
CA ILE A 25 0.64 -6.65 8.50
C ILE A 25 -0.60 -7.46 8.15
N GLY A 26 -0.86 -8.52 8.90
CA GLY A 26 -2.08 -9.31 8.83
C GLY A 26 -3.19 -8.74 9.71
N VAL A 27 -4.43 -8.92 9.27
CA VAL A 27 -5.62 -8.76 10.10
C VAL A 27 -6.32 -10.11 10.15
N LYS A 28 -6.42 -10.68 11.35
CA LYS A 28 -7.09 -11.96 11.60
C LYS A 28 -8.61 -11.79 11.51
N LEU A 29 -9.33 -12.90 11.36
CA LEU A 29 -10.80 -12.89 11.31
C LEU A 29 -11.45 -12.28 12.56
N ASN A 30 -10.77 -12.29 13.69
CA ASN A 30 -11.21 -11.66 14.93
C ASN A 30 -10.90 -10.15 15.01
N GLY A 31 -10.39 -9.54 13.91
CA GLY A 31 -10.03 -8.14 13.81
C GLY A 31 -8.67 -7.76 14.42
N LYS A 32 -7.98 -8.70 15.09
CA LYS A 32 -6.64 -8.43 15.66
C LYS A 32 -5.60 -8.27 14.56
N ARG A 33 -4.74 -7.28 14.72
CA ARG A 33 -3.62 -7.01 13.82
C ARG A 33 -2.36 -7.69 14.30
N GLU A 34 -1.57 -8.19 13.36
CA GLU A 34 -0.30 -8.84 13.62
C GLU A 34 0.72 -8.42 12.57
N VAL A 35 1.93 -8.09 13.00
CA VAL A 35 3.04 -7.87 12.07
C VAL A 35 3.55 -9.23 11.63
N LEU A 36 3.29 -9.58 10.37
CA LEU A 36 3.72 -10.86 9.78
C LEU A 36 5.24 -10.89 9.56
N GLY A 37 5.84 -9.74 9.30
CA GLY A 37 7.28 -9.62 9.19
C GLY A 37 7.74 -8.27 8.69
N MET A 38 9.06 -8.09 8.79
CA MET A 38 9.82 -7.00 8.19
C MET A 38 11.08 -7.57 7.55
N TRP A 39 11.43 -7.08 6.37
CA TRP A 39 12.60 -7.52 5.60
C TRP A 39 13.35 -6.31 5.08
N VAL A 40 14.66 -6.32 5.23
CA VAL A 40 15.54 -5.26 4.70
C VAL A 40 16.09 -5.74 3.36
N GLY A 41 15.92 -4.96 2.33
CA GLY A 41 16.41 -5.26 0.98
C GLY A 41 16.95 -4.02 0.29
N GLY A 42 17.39 -4.19 -0.94
CA GLY A 42 17.81 -3.08 -1.80
C GLY A 42 16.62 -2.23 -2.25
N ASN A 43 16.50 -2.01 -3.55
CA ASN A 43 15.36 -1.28 -4.12
C ASN A 43 14.10 -2.15 -4.09
N GLU A 44 12.95 -1.50 -3.91
CA GLU A 44 11.66 -2.15 -3.97
C GLU A 44 11.42 -2.77 -5.36
N SER A 45 11.10 -4.07 -5.38
CA SER A 45 10.85 -4.80 -6.61
C SER A 45 9.85 -5.94 -6.41
N ALA A 46 9.10 -6.28 -7.46
CA ALA A 46 8.18 -7.42 -7.46
C ALA A 46 8.90 -8.75 -7.16
N LYS A 47 10.14 -8.92 -7.64
CA LYS A 47 10.96 -10.11 -7.35
C LYS A 47 11.26 -10.27 -5.86
N TYR A 48 11.56 -9.19 -5.17
CA TYR A 48 11.80 -9.24 -3.73
C TYR A 48 10.49 -9.51 -2.97
N TRP A 49 9.40 -8.87 -3.39
CA TRP A 49 8.07 -9.18 -2.83
C TRP A 49 7.67 -10.64 -3.00
N LEU A 50 8.03 -11.27 -4.13
CA LEU A 50 7.81 -12.71 -4.31
C LEU A 50 8.56 -13.54 -3.26
N SER A 51 9.80 -13.19 -2.91
CA SER A 51 10.54 -13.88 -1.85
C SER A 51 9.90 -13.68 -0.47
N VAL A 52 9.44 -12.47 -0.16
CA VAL A 52 8.70 -12.14 1.07
C VAL A 52 7.41 -12.96 1.18
N LEU A 53 6.63 -13.04 0.10
CA LEU A 53 5.38 -13.81 0.08
C LEU A 53 5.62 -15.31 0.29
N ASN A 54 6.66 -15.88 -0.34
CA ASN A 54 7.05 -17.28 -0.11
C ASN A 54 7.49 -17.52 1.33
N GLU A 55 8.23 -16.60 1.95
CA GLU A 55 8.60 -16.71 3.35
C GLU A 55 7.37 -16.67 4.27
N ILE A 56 6.43 -15.77 4.03
CA ILE A 56 5.16 -15.69 4.77
C ILE A 56 4.40 -17.02 4.67
N LYS A 57 4.34 -17.63 3.48
CA LYS A 57 3.72 -18.94 3.26
C LYS A 57 4.44 -20.05 4.01
N ASN A 58 5.76 -20.10 3.94
CA ASN A 58 6.59 -21.08 4.64
C ASN A 58 6.48 -20.96 6.17
N ARG A 59 6.14 -19.80 6.70
CA ARG A 59 5.89 -19.56 8.12
C ARG A 59 4.47 -19.94 8.57
N GLY A 60 3.67 -20.56 7.70
CA GLY A 60 2.37 -21.15 8.02
C GLY A 60 1.16 -20.27 7.67
N VAL A 61 1.31 -19.23 6.86
CA VAL A 61 0.15 -18.53 6.29
C VAL A 61 -0.35 -19.32 5.09
N GLU A 62 -1.45 -20.04 5.29
CA GLU A 62 -2.00 -20.95 4.28
C GLU A 62 -2.74 -20.18 3.17
N ASP A 63 -3.51 -19.16 3.56
CA ASP A 63 -4.31 -18.37 2.62
C ASP A 63 -4.39 -16.89 3.03
N ILE A 64 -4.63 -16.04 2.03
CA ILE A 64 -4.85 -14.60 2.20
C ILE A 64 -6.08 -14.21 1.36
N MET A 65 -7.15 -13.81 2.03
CA MET A 65 -8.37 -13.39 1.32
C MET A 65 -8.14 -12.11 0.51
N ILE A 66 -7.55 -11.08 1.13
CA ILE A 66 -7.37 -9.76 0.51
C ILE A 66 -5.96 -9.26 0.82
N VAL A 67 -5.25 -8.81 -0.22
CA VAL A 67 -3.98 -8.10 -0.10
C VAL A 67 -4.16 -6.65 -0.51
N SER A 68 -3.94 -5.73 0.44
CA SER A 68 -3.96 -4.29 0.17
C SER A 68 -2.54 -3.80 -0.09
N VAL A 69 -2.30 -3.25 -1.29
CA VAL A 69 -0.97 -2.88 -1.78
C VAL A 69 -0.96 -1.52 -2.46
N ASP A 70 0.24 -0.96 -2.60
CA ASP A 70 0.52 0.14 -3.52
C ASP A 70 0.43 -0.33 -4.98
N GLY A 71 0.60 0.57 -5.90
CA GLY A 71 0.56 0.23 -7.32
C GLY A 71 1.90 -0.20 -7.92
N LEU A 72 2.72 -0.98 -7.24
CA LEU A 72 3.98 -1.48 -7.80
C LEU A 72 3.72 -2.44 -8.96
N THR A 73 4.37 -2.19 -10.10
CA THR A 73 4.25 -3.04 -11.30
C THR A 73 4.75 -4.46 -11.02
N GLY A 74 3.99 -5.48 -11.45
CA GLY A 74 4.30 -6.90 -11.25
C GLY A 74 4.05 -7.43 -9.83
N PHE A 75 3.59 -6.58 -8.90
CA PHE A 75 3.29 -7.04 -7.54
C PHE A 75 2.07 -7.97 -7.51
N GLY A 76 1.05 -7.68 -8.33
CA GLY A 76 -0.12 -8.54 -8.50
C GLY A 76 0.25 -9.96 -8.94
N ASP A 77 1.13 -10.08 -9.93
CA ASP A 77 1.61 -11.38 -10.42
C ASP A 77 2.37 -12.14 -9.33
N ALA A 78 3.21 -11.44 -8.55
CA ALA A 78 3.92 -12.03 -7.43
C ALA A 78 2.96 -12.55 -6.34
N ILE A 79 1.88 -11.82 -6.03
CA ILE A 79 0.86 -12.23 -5.07
C ILE A 79 0.15 -13.50 -5.56
N HIS A 80 -0.34 -13.51 -6.80
CA HIS A 80 -1.08 -14.64 -7.34
C HIS A 80 -0.21 -15.90 -7.56
N ALA A 81 1.10 -15.73 -7.78
CA ALA A 81 2.03 -16.86 -7.86
C ALA A 81 2.14 -17.63 -6.53
N VAL A 82 1.95 -16.98 -5.38
CA VAL A 82 2.08 -17.60 -4.05
C VAL A 82 0.71 -17.87 -3.41
N PHE A 83 -0.21 -16.93 -3.56
CA PHE A 83 -1.58 -16.97 -3.04
C PHE A 83 -2.59 -16.74 -4.18
N PRO A 84 -2.88 -17.78 -4.99
CA PRO A 84 -3.68 -17.63 -6.21
C PRO A 84 -5.12 -17.17 -5.97
N GLN A 85 -5.66 -17.42 -4.78
CA GLN A 85 -7.03 -17.03 -4.40
C GLN A 85 -7.12 -15.63 -3.78
N ALA A 86 -5.97 -14.97 -3.54
CA ALA A 86 -5.96 -13.67 -2.90
C ALA A 86 -6.55 -12.59 -3.82
N GLU A 87 -7.52 -11.83 -3.34
CA GLU A 87 -7.99 -10.64 -4.04
C GLU A 87 -7.06 -9.45 -3.75
N ILE A 88 -6.76 -8.70 -4.80
CA ILE A 88 -5.88 -7.54 -4.69
C ILE A 88 -6.75 -6.29 -4.59
N GLN A 89 -6.54 -5.52 -3.51
CA GLN A 89 -7.05 -4.17 -3.36
C GLN A 89 -5.92 -3.17 -3.52
N ARG A 90 -5.95 -2.41 -4.58
CA ARG A 90 -5.02 -1.28 -4.75
C ARG A 90 -5.44 -0.11 -3.86
N CYS A 91 -4.48 0.49 -3.17
CA CYS A 91 -4.72 1.57 -2.23
C CYS A 91 -5.33 2.81 -2.92
N ILE A 92 -6.55 3.16 -2.55
CA ILE A 92 -7.26 4.33 -3.08
C ILE A 92 -6.54 5.63 -2.73
N VAL A 93 -5.95 5.74 -1.53
CA VAL A 93 -5.23 6.95 -1.12
C VAL A 93 -3.98 7.17 -1.98
N HIS A 94 -3.23 6.11 -2.28
CA HIS A 94 -2.06 6.20 -3.18
C HIS A 94 -2.50 6.53 -4.62
N GLN A 95 -3.61 5.97 -5.09
CA GLN A 95 -4.18 6.31 -6.39
C GLN A 95 -4.59 7.79 -6.48
N ILE A 96 -5.24 8.33 -5.45
CA ILE A 96 -5.59 9.75 -5.36
C ILE A 96 -4.32 10.61 -5.39
N ARG A 97 -3.32 10.30 -4.56
CA ARG A 97 -2.03 11.04 -4.52
C ARG A 97 -1.32 11.02 -5.87
N TYR A 98 -1.35 9.88 -6.56
CA TYR A 98 -0.80 9.76 -7.91
C TYR A 98 -1.52 10.68 -8.88
N SER A 99 -2.85 10.65 -8.90
CA SER A 99 -3.68 11.47 -9.79
C SER A 99 -3.42 12.97 -9.60
N THR A 100 -3.31 13.42 -8.35
CA THR A 100 -3.13 14.85 -8.03
C THR A 100 -1.79 15.43 -8.47
N LYS A 101 -0.77 14.59 -8.72
CA LYS A 101 0.53 15.06 -9.24
C LYS A 101 0.44 15.73 -10.59
N PHE A 102 -0.56 15.41 -11.39
CA PHE A 102 -0.74 15.90 -12.76
C PHE A 102 -1.74 17.07 -12.84
N ILE A 103 -2.40 17.41 -11.72
CA ILE A 103 -3.46 18.43 -11.69
C ILE A 103 -2.85 19.78 -11.32
N SER A 104 -3.17 20.81 -12.11
CA SER A 104 -2.76 22.19 -11.79
C SER A 104 -3.45 22.67 -10.50
N TYR A 105 -2.77 23.53 -9.75
CA TYR A 105 -3.28 24.02 -8.46
C TYR A 105 -4.69 24.62 -8.54
N LYS A 106 -4.99 25.37 -9.60
CA LYS A 106 -6.31 25.98 -9.80
C LYS A 106 -7.44 24.98 -9.99
N ASP A 107 -7.14 23.80 -10.56
CA ASP A 107 -8.11 22.76 -10.86
C ASP A 107 -8.16 21.68 -9.76
N LEU A 108 -7.21 21.69 -8.84
CA LEU A 108 -7.07 20.64 -7.83
C LEU A 108 -8.33 20.47 -6.97
N LYS A 109 -8.90 21.57 -6.48
CA LYS A 109 -10.09 21.54 -5.63
C LYS A 109 -11.33 21.02 -6.38
N PRO A 110 -11.70 21.53 -7.57
CA PRO A 110 -12.84 20.99 -8.31
C PRO A 110 -12.60 19.56 -8.81
N PHE A 111 -11.39 19.23 -9.28
CA PHE A 111 -11.05 17.85 -9.66
C PHE A 111 -11.23 16.86 -8.50
N MET A 112 -10.75 17.22 -7.31
CA MET A 112 -10.90 16.37 -6.11
C MET A 112 -12.34 16.24 -5.65
N ALA A 113 -13.19 17.24 -5.88
CA ALA A 113 -14.62 17.16 -5.59
C ALA A 113 -15.31 16.13 -6.51
N ASP A 114 -15.02 16.18 -7.81
CA ASP A 114 -15.56 15.23 -8.79
C ASP A 114 -14.98 13.82 -8.57
N LEU A 115 -13.66 13.70 -8.38
CA LEU A 115 -13.01 12.41 -8.09
C LEU A 115 -13.58 11.74 -6.84
N LYS A 116 -14.00 12.53 -5.84
CA LYS A 116 -14.61 12.00 -4.61
C LYS A 116 -15.88 11.22 -4.89
N LEU A 117 -16.65 11.57 -5.91
CA LEU A 117 -17.86 10.83 -6.30
C LEU A 117 -17.54 9.41 -6.76
N VAL A 118 -16.39 9.21 -7.42
CA VAL A 118 -15.92 7.91 -7.86
C VAL A 118 -15.61 6.99 -6.67
N TYR A 119 -14.72 7.41 -5.80
CA TYR A 119 -14.24 6.53 -4.74
C TYR A 119 -15.09 6.51 -3.46
N LYS A 120 -16.13 7.34 -3.38
CA LYS A 120 -17.11 7.36 -2.28
C LYS A 120 -18.48 6.86 -2.70
N ALA A 121 -18.62 6.35 -3.91
CA ALA A 121 -19.87 5.76 -4.37
C ALA A 121 -20.30 4.56 -3.51
N ASP A 122 -21.61 4.35 -3.40
CA ASP A 122 -22.15 3.23 -2.64
C ASP A 122 -22.01 1.90 -3.37
N THR A 123 -22.03 1.92 -4.70
CA THR A 123 -21.90 0.74 -5.55
C THR A 123 -20.82 0.95 -6.62
N GLU A 124 -20.35 -0.16 -7.21
CA GLU A 124 -19.40 -0.12 -8.31
C GLU A 124 -19.98 0.54 -9.56
N ASP A 125 -21.26 0.31 -9.86
CA ASP A 125 -21.94 0.91 -11.02
C ASP A 125 -22.02 2.45 -10.89
N LEU A 126 -22.37 2.96 -9.71
CA LEU A 126 -22.35 4.41 -9.44
C LEU A 126 -20.94 4.99 -9.53
N ALA A 127 -19.95 4.24 -9.09
CA ALA A 127 -18.55 4.65 -9.20
C ALA A 127 -18.07 4.71 -10.66
N LEU A 128 -18.48 3.75 -11.49
CA LEU A 128 -18.19 3.75 -12.92
C LEU A 128 -18.84 4.92 -13.65
N THR A 129 -20.12 5.20 -13.36
CA THR A 129 -20.81 6.38 -13.91
C THR A 129 -20.09 7.67 -13.51
N ALA A 130 -19.71 7.81 -12.23
CA ALA A 130 -18.96 8.97 -11.78
C ALA A 130 -17.54 9.07 -12.42
N LEU A 131 -16.94 7.94 -12.76
CA LEU A 131 -15.65 7.91 -13.48
C LEU A 131 -15.82 8.34 -14.96
N GLU A 132 -16.94 8.01 -15.59
CA GLU A 132 -17.30 8.47 -16.94
C GLU A 132 -17.49 9.98 -16.96
N ASP A 133 -18.26 10.53 -16.03
CA ASP A 133 -18.46 11.97 -15.86
C ASP A 133 -17.11 12.70 -15.61
N LEU A 134 -16.26 12.11 -14.79
CA LEU A 134 -14.92 12.63 -14.51
C LEU A 134 -14.06 12.65 -15.78
N GLU A 135 -14.13 11.59 -16.59
CA GLU A 135 -13.40 11.48 -17.85
C GLU A 135 -13.92 12.50 -18.88
N GLU A 136 -15.23 12.66 -19.05
CA GLU A 136 -15.81 13.64 -19.94
C GLU A 136 -15.34 15.07 -19.59
N LYS A 137 -15.36 15.41 -18.32
CA LYS A 137 -14.99 16.74 -17.83
C LYS A 137 -13.48 17.01 -17.86
N TRP A 138 -12.66 16.04 -17.49
CA TRP A 138 -11.24 16.23 -17.21
C TRP A 138 -10.29 15.45 -18.13
N GLY A 139 -10.79 14.47 -18.88
CA GLY A 139 -9.96 13.53 -19.65
C GLY A 139 -9.09 14.20 -20.69
N LYS A 140 -9.61 15.20 -21.41
CA LYS A 140 -8.84 15.96 -22.40
C LYS A 140 -7.69 16.75 -21.76
N LYS A 141 -7.90 17.25 -20.55
CA LYS A 141 -6.91 18.10 -19.86
C LYS A 141 -5.91 17.29 -19.04
N TYR A 142 -6.35 16.19 -18.44
CA TYR A 142 -5.57 15.37 -17.53
C TYR A 142 -5.65 13.86 -17.88
N PRO A 143 -5.28 13.48 -19.11
CA PRO A 143 -5.46 12.09 -19.57
C PRO A 143 -4.70 11.07 -18.74
N ALA A 144 -3.51 11.41 -18.20
CA ALA A 144 -2.73 10.52 -17.37
C ALA A 144 -3.42 10.20 -16.04
N SER A 145 -4.09 11.19 -15.43
CA SER A 145 -4.85 10.98 -14.19
C SER A 145 -6.04 10.06 -14.43
N ILE A 146 -6.84 10.32 -15.46
CA ILE A 146 -8.02 9.52 -15.79
C ILE A 146 -7.62 8.12 -16.23
N GLY A 147 -6.66 7.99 -17.15
CA GLY A 147 -6.16 6.72 -17.62
C GLY A 147 -5.62 5.83 -16.50
N SER A 148 -5.03 6.41 -15.47
CA SER A 148 -4.57 5.64 -14.31
C SER A 148 -5.70 5.00 -13.51
N TRP A 149 -6.88 5.62 -13.44
CA TRP A 149 -8.07 5.03 -12.81
C TRP A 149 -8.66 3.92 -13.67
N ARG A 150 -8.82 4.15 -14.98
CA ARG A 150 -9.32 3.16 -15.93
C ARG A 150 -8.45 1.90 -15.95
N ASN A 151 -7.15 2.06 -16.15
CA ASN A 151 -6.20 0.95 -16.27
C ASN A 151 -6.08 0.10 -15.00
N ASN A 152 -6.36 0.68 -13.83
CA ASN A 152 -6.25 -0.01 -12.56
C ASN A 152 -7.62 -0.34 -11.94
N TRP A 153 -8.72 -0.10 -12.65
CA TRP A 153 -10.08 -0.20 -12.10
C TRP A 153 -10.35 -1.54 -11.41
N THR A 154 -10.02 -2.65 -12.05
CA THR A 154 -10.24 -3.99 -11.50
C THR A 154 -9.65 -4.17 -10.09
N GLN A 155 -8.48 -3.60 -9.83
CA GLN A 155 -7.84 -3.68 -8.50
C GLN A 155 -8.29 -2.55 -7.57
N LEU A 156 -8.74 -1.42 -8.11
CA LEU A 156 -9.26 -0.30 -7.34
C LEU A 156 -10.69 -0.58 -6.84
N SER A 157 -11.52 -1.27 -7.65
CA SER A 157 -12.92 -1.54 -7.35
C SER A 157 -13.15 -2.76 -6.45
N THR A 158 -12.12 -3.54 -6.14
CA THR A 158 -12.23 -4.77 -5.33
C THR A 158 -13.01 -4.56 -4.04
N TYR A 159 -12.86 -3.43 -3.35
CA TYR A 159 -13.56 -3.14 -2.10
C TYR A 159 -15.09 -3.07 -2.23
N PHE A 160 -15.64 -2.79 -3.43
CA PHE A 160 -17.08 -2.75 -3.64
C PHE A 160 -17.77 -4.12 -3.45
N LYS A 161 -17.03 -5.21 -3.60
CA LYS A 161 -17.52 -6.59 -3.39
C LYS A 161 -17.85 -6.89 -1.92
N TYR A 162 -17.39 -6.05 -1.00
CA TYR A 162 -17.43 -6.32 0.44
C TYR A 162 -18.41 -5.41 1.18
N PRO A 163 -18.94 -5.85 2.35
CA PRO A 163 -19.75 -5.02 3.23
C PRO A 163 -19.01 -3.78 3.75
N SER A 164 -19.74 -2.77 4.18
CA SER A 164 -19.21 -1.46 4.57
C SER A 164 -18.11 -1.53 5.64
N GLU A 165 -18.19 -2.49 6.55
CA GLU A 165 -17.22 -2.72 7.63
C GLU A 165 -15.87 -3.17 7.06
N ILE A 166 -15.89 -4.10 6.13
CA ILE A 166 -14.69 -4.60 5.43
C ILE A 166 -14.16 -3.51 4.49
N ARG A 167 -15.04 -2.80 3.76
CA ARG A 167 -14.62 -1.68 2.89
C ARG A 167 -13.80 -0.66 3.65
N LYS A 168 -14.24 -0.24 4.83
CA LYS A 168 -13.51 0.73 5.67
C LYS A 168 -12.12 0.23 6.06
N LEU A 169 -11.95 -1.08 6.20
CA LEU A 169 -10.67 -1.67 6.54
C LEU A 169 -9.70 -1.68 5.35
N ILE A 170 -10.17 -2.14 4.18
CA ILE A 170 -9.31 -2.38 3.01
C ILE A 170 -9.18 -1.20 2.06
N TYR A 171 -10.12 -0.26 2.11
CA TYR A 171 -10.16 0.95 1.28
C TYR A 171 -8.87 1.79 1.33
N THR A 172 -8.21 1.81 2.49
CA THR A 172 -6.99 2.56 2.72
C THR A 172 -5.92 1.69 3.35
N THR A 173 -4.67 1.99 3.06
CA THR A 173 -3.52 1.42 3.76
C THR A 173 -3.24 2.13 5.10
N ASN A 174 -4.23 2.81 5.69
CA ASN A 174 -4.06 3.55 6.95
C ASN A 174 -3.45 2.70 8.07
N SER A 175 -3.75 1.40 8.09
CA SER A 175 -3.19 0.47 9.09
C SER A 175 -1.68 0.39 8.98
N ILE A 176 -1.16 0.18 7.76
CA ILE A 176 0.28 0.09 7.51
C ILE A 176 0.93 1.47 7.48
N GLU A 177 0.25 2.50 6.95
CA GLU A 177 0.75 3.89 7.00
C GLU A 177 0.95 4.37 8.44
N ASN A 178 0.02 4.05 9.35
CA ASN A 178 0.15 4.38 10.77
C ASN A 178 1.34 3.65 11.41
N PHE A 179 1.51 2.38 11.12
CA PHE A 179 2.67 1.61 11.54
C PHE A 179 3.97 2.20 11.02
N ASN A 180 4.05 2.50 9.72
CA ASN A 180 5.20 3.12 9.10
C ASN A 180 5.52 4.50 9.71
N ARG A 181 4.50 5.26 10.10
CA ARG A 181 4.68 6.52 10.84
C ARG A 181 5.32 6.30 12.20
N GLN A 182 4.95 5.23 12.93
CA GLN A 182 5.62 4.89 14.20
C GLN A 182 7.07 4.49 13.97
N LEU A 183 7.36 3.66 12.97
CA LEU A 183 8.75 3.33 12.60
C LEU A 183 9.57 4.59 12.32
N ARG A 184 9.04 5.52 11.52
CA ARG A 184 9.71 6.80 11.24
C ARG A 184 9.89 7.67 12.48
N LYS A 185 8.96 7.64 13.43
CA LYS A 185 9.07 8.40 14.68
C LYS A 185 10.26 7.93 15.53
N VAL A 186 10.44 6.62 15.70
CA VAL A 186 11.56 6.07 16.48
C VAL A 186 12.91 6.20 15.76
N THR A 187 12.90 6.27 14.44
CA THR A 187 14.12 6.42 13.63
C THR A 187 14.47 7.88 13.34
N LYS A 188 13.63 8.85 13.75
CA LYS A 188 13.78 10.27 13.42
C LYS A 188 15.13 10.87 13.83
N SER A 189 15.71 10.40 14.92
CA SER A 189 17.03 10.85 15.43
C SER A 189 18.21 10.24 14.67
N LYS A 190 17.98 9.24 13.83
CA LYS A 190 19.02 8.53 13.05
C LYS A 190 18.73 8.63 11.56
N THR A 191 19.42 9.53 10.90
CA THR A 191 19.27 9.75 9.46
C THR A 191 19.96 8.66 8.63
N ILE A 192 21.03 8.06 9.17
CA ILE A 192 21.81 7.00 8.54
C ILE A 192 22.12 5.90 9.57
N PHE A 193 21.87 4.67 9.21
CA PHE A 193 22.19 3.50 10.03
C PHE A 193 23.55 2.94 9.64
N PRO A 194 24.36 2.46 10.62
CA PRO A 194 25.71 1.92 10.31
C PRO A 194 25.67 0.60 9.53
N THR A 195 24.64 -0.24 9.75
CA THR A 195 24.43 -1.53 9.08
C THR A 195 22.95 -1.85 8.93
N ASP A 196 22.63 -2.81 8.04
CA ASP A 196 21.27 -3.35 7.90
C ASP A 196 20.79 -3.97 9.23
N ASP A 197 21.64 -4.66 9.97
CA ASP A 197 21.33 -5.23 11.29
C ASP A 197 20.98 -4.16 12.32
N ALA A 198 21.69 -3.05 12.34
CA ALA A 198 21.41 -1.93 13.25
C ALA A 198 20.03 -1.30 12.93
N LEU A 199 19.71 -1.15 11.65
CA LEU A 199 18.39 -0.73 11.20
C LEU A 199 17.33 -1.73 11.65
N PHE A 200 17.50 -3.02 11.32
CA PHE A 200 16.54 -4.08 11.65
C PHE A 200 16.28 -4.18 13.15
N LYS A 201 17.31 -4.18 13.99
CA LYS A 201 17.17 -4.22 15.45
C LYS A 201 16.34 -3.06 15.98
N MET A 202 16.58 -1.84 15.51
CA MET A 202 15.79 -0.68 15.94
C MET A 202 14.32 -0.81 15.53
N LEU A 203 14.05 -1.23 14.29
CA LEU A 203 12.70 -1.41 13.80
C LEU A 203 11.98 -2.56 14.52
N TYR A 204 12.68 -3.65 14.82
CA TYR A 204 12.15 -4.77 15.57
C TYR A 204 11.70 -4.33 16.99
N LEU A 205 12.54 -3.61 17.72
CA LEU A 205 12.19 -3.10 19.05
C LEU A 205 10.98 -2.16 19.00
N ALA A 206 10.89 -1.31 17.97
CA ALA A 206 9.72 -0.46 17.76
C ALA A 206 8.46 -1.27 17.51
N THR A 207 8.56 -2.39 16.77
CA THR A 207 7.45 -3.29 16.49
C THR A 207 6.96 -4.03 17.72
N VAL A 208 7.87 -4.55 18.55
CA VAL A 208 7.54 -5.20 19.83
C VAL A 208 6.78 -4.22 20.72
N SER A 209 7.28 -2.99 20.88
CA SER A 209 6.59 -1.95 21.62
C SER A 209 5.19 -1.64 21.09
N TYR A 210 5.02 -1.65 19.75
CA TYR A 210 3.72 -1.39 19.11
C TYR A 210 2.71 -2.52 19.35
N THR A 211 3.15 -3.78 19.36
CA THR A 211 2.27 -4.95 19.54
C THR A 211 1.87 -5.17 20.99
N HIS A 212 2.73 -4.80 21.96
CA HIS A 212 2.46 -4.93 23.40
C HIS A 212 1.62 -3.79 24.01
N LEU A 213 1.48 -2.66 23.29
CA LEU A 213 0.71 -1.49 23.77
C LEU A 213 -0.76 -1.48 23.30
N ARG A 214 -1.26 -2.62 22.77
CA ARG A 214 -2.66 -2.73 22.32
C ARG A 214 -3.34 -4.00 22.81
#